data_ea35a098b4ee7729b890f7442d0a6bb9
#
_entry.id   ea35a098b4ee7729b890f7442d0a6bb9
#
_cell.length_a   1.000
_cell.length_b   1.000
_cell.length_c   1.000
_cell.angle_alpha   90.00
_cell.angle_beta   90.00
_cell.angle_gamma   90.00
#
_symmetry.space_group_name_H-M   'P 1'
#
loop_
_entity.id
_entity.type
_entity.pdbx_description
1 polymer ?
#
loop_
_entity_poly.entity_id
_entity_poly.type
_entity_poly.pdbx_seq_one_letter_code
_entity_poly.pdbx_strand_id
1 'polypeptide(L)'
;MKTKLIKILAPIALISLTACGQTPVSQANAAPSSAAKPAAPVQGKVGEALKARLEKIYESQGLKVISVSETPIQGIYEVVVSGKQIIYTDAKGDYMFVGDLIDVNTRKSLTDERAADLNKIDFATLPLDKAIKEVRGNGKLKVAVFSDPDCPYCKRLEHEFEKMTDITIYNFMMPIPSLHPDAARKAEILWCQPNPTQAWTDWMRKGKFPSGKTNCENPVAETTSLGEQFGFNGTPTVVFPNGRSQSGYSPMPHLKKIIEDNQK
;
A
#
# COMPACT_ATOMS: atom_id res chain seq x y z
N MET A 1 -16.02 -48.53 45.70
CA MET A 1 -15.01 -49.47 45.18
C MET A 1 -13.65 -48.74 45.18
N LYS A 2 -12.69 -49.29 45.94
CA LYS A 2 -11.37 -48.70 46.15
C LYS A 2 -10.44 -49.10 45.02
N THR A 3 -9.77 -48.18 44.38
CA THR A 3 -8.70 -48.48 43.43
C THR A 3 -7.39 -47.82 43.88
N LYS A 4 -6.37 -48.68 43.99
CA LYS A 4 -5.09 -48.44 44.64
C LYS A 4 -4.14 -47.56 43.83
N LEU A 5 -3.44 -46.62 44.53
CA LEU A 5 -2.22 -45.96 44.06
C LEU A 5 -1.07 -46.96 43.96
N ILE A 6 -0.42 -47.05 42.83
CA ILE A 6 0.88 -47.70 42.67
C ILE A 6 1.94 -46.61 42.59
N LYS A 7 2.81 -46.58 43.62
CA LYS A 7 4.05 -45.79 43.63
C LYS A 7 5.14 -46.56 42.88
N ILE A 8 5.67 -46.01 41.82
CA ILE A 8 6.89 -46.55 41.20
C ILE A 8 8.03 -45.58 41.53
N LEU A 9 8.96 -46.07 42.37
CA LEU A 9 10.28 -45.48 42.58
C LEU A 9 11.18 -45.89 41.41
N ALA A 10 11.83 -44.93 40.75
CA ALA A 10 12.94 -45.19 39.85
C ALA A 10 14.21 -44.48 40.36
N PRO A 11 15.38 -45.08 40.21
CA PRO A 11 16.61 -44.60 40.84
C PRO A 11 17.28 -43.48 40.05
N ILE A 12 17.88 -42.57 40.81
CA ILE A 12 18.69 -41.45 40.31
C ILE A 12 20.05 -42.01 39.84
N ALA A 13 20.32 -41.93 38.55
CA ALA A 13 21.66 -42.13 37.99
C ALA A 13 22.37 -40.78 37.86
N LEU A 14 23.43 -40.56 38.61
CA LEU A 14 24.38 -39.46 38.43
C LEU A 14 25.13 -39.66 37.09
N ILE A 15 24.96 -38.74 36.15
CA ILE A 15 25.80 -38.64 34.97
C ILE A 15 26.69 -37.42 35.14
N SER A 16 28.00 -37.67 35.16
CA SER A 16 29.06 -36.70 35.24
C SER A 16 29.10 -35.80 33.97
N LEU A 17 29.06 -34.48 34.19
CA LEU A 17 29.29 -33.47 33.14
C LEU A 17 30.77 -33.48 32.70
N THR A 18 31.05 -33.91 31.49
CA THR A 18 32.26 -33.59 30.77
C THR A 18 32.04 -32.30 30.00
N ALA A 19 32.83 -31.26 30.30
CA ALA A 19 32.84 -29.98 29.63
C ALA A 19 33.36 -30.17 28.19
N CYS A 20 32.53 -29.94 27.17
CA CYS A 20 32.96 -29.74 25.81
C CYS A 20 33.05 -28.25 25.53
N GLY A 21 34.21 -27.82 25.05
CA GLY A 21 34.59 -26.46 24.79
C GLY A 21 33.65 -25.77 23.79
N GLN A 22 33.25 -24.55 24.14
CA GLN A 22 32.56 -23.63 23.25
C GLN A 22 33.55 -23.05 22.27
N THR A 23 33.47 -23.41 21.00
CA THR A 23 34.09 -22.64 19.93
C THR A 23 33.29 -21.36 19.71
N PRO A 24 33.91 -20.18 19.62
CA PRO A 24 33.18 -18.94 19.34
C PRO A 24 32.61 -19.01 17.93
N VAL A 25 31.29 -18.96 17.81
CA VAL A 25 30.59 -18.75 16.53
C VAL A 25 30.92 -17.32 16.10
N SER A 26 31.74 -17.21 15.05
CA SER A 26 32.02 -15.94 14.38
C SER A 26 30.70 -15.35 13.89
N GLN A 27 30.27 -14.22 14.46
CA GLN A 27 29.18 -13.44 13.93
C GLN A 27 29.61 -12.88 12.58
N ALA A 28 29.13 -13.50 11.52
CA ALA A 28 29.21 -12.89 10.19
C ALA A 28 28.42 -11.60 10.22
N ASN A 29 29.12 -10.47 10.15
CA ASN A 29 28.53 -9.16 9.91
C ASN A 29 27.75 -9.24 8.59
N ALA A 30 26.42 -9.28 8.67
CA ALA A 30 25.58 -9.07 7.51
C ALA A 30 25.82 -7.63 7.03
N ALA A 31 26.42 -7.49 5.88
CA ALA A 31 26.54 -6.21 5.18
C ALA A 31 25.12 -5.65 4.96
N PRO A 32 24.93 -4.31 5.09
CA PRO A 32 23.62 -3.71 4.82
C PRO A 32 23.21 -4.04 3.39
N SER A 33 22.08 -4.73 3.25
CA SER A 33 21.45 -5.01 1.96
C SER A 33 21.21 -3.69 1.24
N SER A 34 21.93 -3.46 0.16
CA SER A 34 21.69 -2.37 -0.78
C SER A 34 20.24 -2.46 -1.24
N ALA A 35 19.44 -1.43 -0.95
CA ALA A 35 18.11 -1.28 -1.51
C ALA A 35 18.21 -1.48 -3.04
N ALA A 36 17.39 -2.37 -3.59
CA ALA A 36 17.39 -2.65 -5.02
C ALA A 36 17.19 -1.33 -5.77
N LYS A 37 18.19 -0.96 -6.56
CA LYS A 37 18.14 0.24 -7.40
C LYS A 37 16.99 0.07 -8.38
N PRO A 38 16.17 1.12 -8.64
CA PRO A 38 15.15 1.05 -9.67
C PRO A 38 15.74 0.50 -10.98
N ALA A 39 15.06 -0.46 -11.59
CA ALA A 39 15.53 -1.08 -12.84
C ALA A 39 15.75 0.01 -13.88
N ALA A 40 16.99 0.13 -14.37
CA ALA A 40 17.32 1.09 -15.41
C ALA A 40 16.71 0.64 -16.75
N PRO A 41 16.12 1.55 -17.55
CA PRO A 41 15.63 1.20 -18.87
C PRO A 41 16.77 0.57 -19.71
N VAL A 42 16.49 -0.54 -20.38
CA VAL A 42 17.44 -1.14 -21.31
C VAL A 42 17.52 -0.27 -22.56
N GLN A 43 18.54 0.57 -22.62
CA GLN A 43 18.88 1.29 -23.83
C GLN A 43 19.74 0.36 -24.72
N GLY A 44 19.20 -0.06 -25.86
CA GLY A 44 19.96 -0.87 -26.83
C GLY A 44 19.13 -1.90 -27.58
N LYS A 45 19.81 -2.65 -28.42
CA LYS A 45 19.21 -3.60 -29.40
C LYS A 45 18.22 -4.61 -28.78
N VAL A 46 18.43 -5.04 -27.54
CA VAL A 46 17.55 -6.03 -26.87
C VAL A 46 16.19 -5.42 -26.53
N GLY A 47 16.16 -4.22 -25.93
CA GLY A 47 14.91 -3.53 -25.58
C GLY A 47 14.06 -3.21 -26.81
N GLU A 48 14.69 -2.71 -27.88
CA GLU A 48 13.99 -2.40 -29.14
C GLU A 48 13.49 -3.67 -29.85
N ALA A 49 14.28 -4.75 -29.83
CA ALA A 49 13.89 -6.02 -30.43
C ALA A 49 12.72 -6.66 -29.67
N LEU A 50 12.73 -6.65 -28.33
CA LEU A 50 11.62 -7.14 -27.51
C LEU A 50 10.35 -6.33 -27.75
N LYS A 51 10.46 -5.00 -27.78
CA LYS A 51 9.34 -4.13 -28.09
C LYS A 51 8.71 -4.45 -29.43
N ALA A 52 9.52 -4.46 -30.50
CA ALA A 52 9.03 -4.74 -31.85
C ALA A 52 8.41 -6.15 -31.96
N ARG A 53 9.01 -7.14 -31.31
CA ARG A 53 8.50 -8.52 -31.34
C ARG A 53 7.18 -8.66 -30.61
N LEU A 54 7.08 -8.16 -29.38
CA LEU A 54 5.86 -8.28 -28.57
C LEU A 54 4.70 -7.48 -29.16
N GLU A 55 4.94 -6.26 -29.62
CA GLU A 55 3.90 -5.45 -30.29
C GLU A 55 3.41 -6.11 -31.58
N LYS A 56 4.29 -6.80 -32.34
CA LYS A 56 3.88 -7.55 -33.53
C LYS A 56 3.06 -8.80 -33.21
N ILE A 57 3.48 -9.59 -32.21
CA ILE A 57 2.77 -10.83 -31.83
C ILE A 57 1.36 -10.51 -31.28
N TYR A 58 1.23 -9.43 -30.49
CA TYR A 58 -0.02 -9.05 -29.84
C TYR A 58 -0.70 -7.85 -30.50
N GLU A 59 -0.43 -7.60 -31.80
CA GLU A 59 -0.99 -6.48 -32.56
C GLU A 59 -2.54 -6.48 -32.56
N SER A 60 -3.14 -7.67 -32.73
CA SER A 60 -4.60 -7.84 -32.72
C SER A 60 -5.24 -7.51 -31.37
N GLN A 61 -4.47 -7.52 -30.28
CA GLN A 61 -4.90 -7.20 -28.92
C GLN A 61 -4.56 -5.75 -28.56
N GLY A 62 -3.93 -5.00 -29.45
CA GLY A 62 -3.55 -3.59 -29.23
C GLY A 62 -2.46 -3.38 -28.18
N LEU A 63 -1.65 -4.41 -27.88
CA LEU A 63 -0.57 -4.29 -26.90
C LEU A 63 0.47 -3.26 -27.35
N LYS A 64 0.82 -2.34 -26.45
CA LYS A 64 1.91 -1.38 -26.63
C LYS A 64 2.92 -1.55 -25.51
N VAL A 65 4.19 -1.63 -25.87
CA VAL A 65 5.30 -1.66 -24.93
C VAL A 65 5.71 -0.25 -24.55
N ILE A 66 5.60 0.07 -23.26
CA ILE A 66 5.95 1.38 -22.69
C ILE A 66 7.44 1.44 -22.36
N SER A 67 7.96 0.40 -21.68
CA SER A 67 9.38 0.28 -21.34
C SER A 67 9.83 -1.17 -21.22
N VAL A 68 11.12 -1.40 -21.41
CA VAL A 68 11.81 -2.65 -21.14
C VAL A 68 12.95 -2.35 -20.17
N SER A 69 13.10 -3.14 -19.12
CA SER A 69 14.12 -2.97 -18.09
C SER A 69 14.76 -4.30 -17.71
N GLU A 70 16.01 -4.27 -17.26
CA GLU A 70 16.66 -5.46 -16.69
C GLU A 70 16.05 -5.80 -15.34
N THR A 71 16.02 -7.08 -15.01
CA THR A 71 15.72 -7.57 -13.68
C THR A 71 16.99 -8.03 -12.95
N PRO A 72 16.97 -8.28 -11.65
CA PRO A 72 18.08 -8.91 -10.94
C PRO A 72 18.42 -10.33 -11.44
N ILE A 73 17.54 -10.93 -12.23
CA ILE A 73 17.75 -12.26 -12.84
C ILE A 73 18.33 -12.05 -14.24
N GLN A 74 19.58 -12.47 -14.44
CA GLN A 74 20.24 -12.35 -15.73
C GLN A 74 19.43 -13.03 -16.85
N GLY A 75 19.21 -12.31 -17.95
CA GLY A 75 18.47 -12.82 -19.11
C GLY A 75 16.95 -12.73 -19.00
N ILE A 76 16.41 -12.25 -17.87
CA ILE A 76 15.00 -11.95 -17.69
C ILE A 76 14.81 -10.44 -17.70
N TYR A 77 13.85 -9.97 -18.47
CA TYR A 77 13.52 -8.58 -18.67
C TYR A 77 12.11 -8.27 -18.15
N GLU A 78 11.97 -7.15 -17.46
CA GLU A 78 10.70 -6.54 -17.13
C GLU A 78 10.21 -5.76 -18.35
N VAL A 79 8.99 -5.97 -18.76
CA VAL A 79 8.32 -5.20 -19.81
C VAL A 79 7.05 -4.59 -19.27
N VAL A 80 6.98 -3.25 -19.28
CA VAL A 80 5.76 -2.51 -18.96
C VAL A 80 4.98 -2.31 -20.25
N VAL A 81 3.72 -2.75 -20.25
CA VAL A 81 2.83 -2.63 -21.40
C VAL A 81 1.67 -1.66 -21.13
N SER A 82 0.86 -1.39 -22.16
CA SER A 82 -0.34 -0.56 -22.07
C SER A 82 -1.21 -0.94 -20.86
N GLY A 83 -1.78 0.05 -20.18
CA GLY A 83 -2.46 -0.15 -18.90
C GLY A 83 -1.51 -0.29 -17.70
N LYS A 84 -0.20 0.00 -17.87
CA LYS A 84 0.84 -0.11 -16.83
C LYS A 84 0.99 -1.52 -16.26
N GLN A 85 0.59 -2.54 -17.01
CA GLN A 85 0.81 -3.94 -16.63
C GLN A 85 2.29 -4.30 -16.78
N ILE A 86 2.78 -5.10 -15.83
CA ILE A 86 4.15 -5.61 -15.83
C ILE A 86 4.12 -7.07 -16.23
N ILE A 87 4.94 -7.41 -17.21
CA ILE A 87 5.19 -8.76 -17.65
C ILE A 87 6.71 -9.02 -17.68
N TYR A 88 7.10 -10.26 -17.63
CA TYR A 88 8.50 -10.68 -17.71
C TYR A 88 8.73 -11.58 -18.92
N THR A 89 9.89 -11.47 -19.53
CA THR A 89 10.25 -12.27 -20.72
C THR A 89 11.76 -12.56 -20.76
N ASP A 90 12.14 -13.58 -21.50
CA ASP A 90 13.54 -13.82 -21.86
C ASP A 90 14.04 -12.80 -22.92
N ALA A 91 15.34 -12.77 -23.15
CA ALA A 91 15.97 -11.81 -24.06
C ALA A 91 15.49 -11.90 -25.53
N LYS A 92 14.89 -13.04 -25.91
CA LYS A 92 14.35 -13.24 -27.25
C LYS A 92 12.85 -12.96 -27.36
N GLY A 93 12.14 -12.88 -26.24
CA GLY A 93 10.68 -12.78 -26.21
C GLY A 93 9.99 -14.07 -26.62
N ASP A 94 10.64 -15.22 -26.40
CA ASP A 94 10.08 -16.53 -26.73
C ASP A 94 9.15 -17.03 -25.62
N TYR A 95 9.44 -16.66 -24.39
CA TYR A 95 8.66 -17.02 -23.21
C TYR A 95 8.25 -15.77 -22.45
N MET A 96 7.01 -15.71 -22.02
CA MET A 96 6.45 -14.61 -21.22
C MET A 96 5.77 -15.20 -19.98
N PHE A 97 5.93 -14.55 -18.83
CA PHE A 97 5.18 -14.86 -17.64
C PHE A 97 4.63 -13.58 -16.98
N VAL A 98 3.48 -13.73 -16.33
CA VAL A 98 2.80 -12.68 -15.58
C VAL A 98 2.73 -13.14 -14.13
N GLY A 99 3.14 -12.29 -13.22
CA GLY A 99 3.18 -12.60 -11.80
C GLY A 99 4.20 -11.74 -11.07
N ASP A 100 4.44 -12.06 -9.79
CA ASP A 100 5.31 -11.28 -8.94
C ASP A 100 6.75 -11.81 -8.95
N LEU A 101 7.70 -10.91 -9.15
CA LEU A 101 9.11 -11.14 -8.90
C LEU A 101 9.40 -10.76 -7.44
N ILE A 102 9.61 -11.79 -6.60
CA ILE A 102 9.82 -11.62 -5.17
C ILE A 102 11.28 -11.85 -4.82
N ASP A 103 11.91 -10.90 -4.14
CA ASP A 103 13.18 -11.11 -3.47
C ASP A 103 12.94 -11.92 -2.20
N VAL A 104 13.35 -13.18 -2.21
CA VAL A 104 13.12 -14.13 -1.11
C VAL A 104 13.88 -13.77 0.17
N ASN A 105 14.98 -13.02 0.07
CA ASN A 105 15.78 -12.60 1.22
C ASN A 105 15.09 -11.47 1.99
N THR A 106 14.54 -10.51 1.26
CA THR A 106 13.83 -9.35 1.84
C THR A 106 12.33 -9.58 1.94
N ARG A 107 11.79 -10.62 1.27
CA ARG A 107 10.37 -10.91 1.11
C ARG A 107 9.57 -9.78 0.45
N LYS A 108 10.24 -8.95 -0.35
CA LYS A 108 9.60 -7.84 -1.07
C LYS A 108 9.26 -8.26 -2.49
N SER A 109 8.10 -7.87 -2.96
CA SER A 109 7.72 -7.95 -4.37
C SER A 109 8.35 -6.77 -5.12
N LEU A 110 9.28 -7.05 -6.01
CA LEU A 110 9.86 -6.04 -6.91
C LEU A 110 8.82 -5.57 -7.93
N THR A 111 7.89 -6.44 -8.29
CA THR A 111 6.74 -6.12 -9.15
C THR A 111 5.84 -5.09 -8.51
N ASP A 112 5.47 -5.26 -7.22
CA ASP A 112 4.63 -4.30 -6.50
C ASP A 112 5.34 -2.95 -6.31
N GLU A 113 6.64 -2.98 -5.97
CA GLU A 113 7.44 -1.76 -5.86
C GLU A 113 7.45 -0.99 -7.19
N ARG A 114 7.60 -1.70 -8.31
CA ARG A 114 7.59 -1.12 -9.64
C ARG A 114 6.21 -0.60 -10.04
N ALA A 115 5.16 -1.37 -9.77
CA ALA A 115 3.78 -0.95 -10.01
C ALA A 115 3.43 0.31 -9.22
N ALA A 116 3.87 0.40 -7.96
CA ALA A 116 3.70 1.59 -7.14
C ALA A 116 4.41 2.82 -7.75
N ASP A 117 5.63 2.64 -8.31
CA ASP A 117 6.35 3.72 -8.96
C ASP A 117 5.70 4.17 -10.29
N LEU A 118 5.17 3.22 -11.08
CA LEU A 118 4.45 3.51 -12.31
C LEU A 118 3.12 4.24 -12.09
N ASN A 119 2.51 4.03 -10.91
CA ASN A 119 1.22 4.61 -10.54
C ASN A 119 1.36 5.81 -9.58
N LYS A 120 2.55 6.41 -9.49
CA LYS A 120 2.75 7.61 -8.68
C LYS A 120 1.79 8.73 -9.06
N ILE A 121 1.24 9.34 -8.03
CA ILE A 121 0.35 10.51 -8.11
C ILE A 121 1.16 11.72 -7.64
N ASP A 122 1.17 12.78 -8.41
CA ASP A 122 1.79 14.03 -7.95
C ASP A 122 0.96 14.63 -6.82
N PHE A 123 1.43 14.46 -5.58
CA PHE A 123 0.75 14.96 -4.39
C PHE A 123 0.53 16.48 -4.41
N ALA A 124 1.40 17.22 -5.07
CA ALA A 124 1.29 18.66 -5.17
C ALA A 124 0.14 19.11 -6.09
N THR A 125 -0.33 18.24 -6.98
CA THR A 125 -1.47 18.53 -7.87
C THR A 125 -2.82 18.16 -7.29
N LEU A 126 -2.85 17.55 -6.11
CA LEU A 126 -4.12 17.22 -5.45
C LEU A 126 -4.87 18.50 -5.05
N PRO A 127 -6.19 18.59 -5.31
CA PRO A 127 -7.02 19.74 -4.92
C PRO A 127 -7.29 19.71 -3.40
N LEU A 128 -6.27 20.04 -2.59
CA LEU A 128 -6.30 19.92 -1.13
C LEU A 128 -7.38 20.78 -0.46
N ASP A 129 -7.86 21.80 -1.11
CA ASP A 129 -9.01 22.64 -0.71
C ASP A 129 -10.35 21.89 -0.79
N LYS A 130 -10.42 20.80 -1.55
CA LYS A 130 -11.58 19.92 -1.69
C LYS A 130 -11.55 18.71 -0.72
N ALA A 131 -10.60 18.70 0.19
CA ALA A 131 -10.49 17.67 1.22
C ALA A 131 -10.89 18.22 2.60
N ILE A 132 -11.48 17.36 3.44
CA ILE A 132 -11.62 17.66 4.87
C ILE A 132 -10.24 17.56 5.51
N LYS A 133 -9.73 18.71 5.98
CA LYS A 133 -8.37 18.82 6.52
C LYS A 133 -8.38 18.69 8.04
N GLU A 134 -7.63 17.75 8.58
CA GLU A 134 -7.32 17.66 10.01
C GLU A 134 -5.83 17.90 10.24
N VAL A 135 -5.47 18.76 11.17
CA VAL A 135 -4.10 19.00 11.62
C VAL A 135 -3.95 18.58 13.07
N ARG A 136 -2.98 17.73 13.34
CA ARG A 136 -2.66 17.25 14.69
C ARG A 136 -1.20 17.62 15.00
N GLY A 137 -0.97 18.18 16.20
CA GLY A 137 0.35 18.66 16.61
C GLY A 137 0.88 19.72 15.63
N ASN A 138 2.15 19.58 15.20
CA ASN A 138 2.77 20.50 14.25
C ASN A 138 2.42 20.23 12.77
N GLY A 139 1.66 19.14 12.48
CA GLY A 139 1.21 18.81 11.13
C GLY A 139 2.32 18.47 10.12
N LYS A 140 3.51 18.10 10.57
CA LYS A 140 4.69 17.89 9.73
C LYS A 140 4.54 16.74 8.73
N LEU A 141 4.02 15.60 9.18
CA LEU A 141 3.70 14.48 8.30
C LEU A 141 2.44 14.81 7.51
N LYS A 142 2.37 14.38 6.26
CA LYS A 142 1.21 14.64 5.40
C LYS A 142 0.73 13.36 4.76
N VAL A 143 -0.59 13.23 4.63
CA VAL A 143 -1.25 12.17 3.86
C VAL A 143 -2.52 12.71 3.23
N ALA A 144 -2.88 12.21 2.05
CA ALA A 144 -4.21 12.35 1.48
C ALA A 144 -4.89 10.98 1.54
N VAL A 145 -6.15 10.95 1.96
CA VAL A 145 -6.90 9.71 2.19
C VAL A 145 -8.21 9.77 1.43
N PHE A 146 -8.41 8.85 0.51
CA PHE A 146 -9.68 8.67 -0.17
C PHE A 146 -10.54 7.73 0.68
N SER A 147 -11.63 8.26 1.23
CA SER A 147 -12.41 7.60 2.28
C SER A 147 -13.91 7.61 2.00
N ASP A 148 -14.57 6.53 2.40
CA ASP A 148 -16.01 6.36 2.39
C ASP A 148 -16.54 6.42 3.84
N PRO A 149 -17.54 7.25 4.14
CA PRO A 149 -18.06 7.43 5.50
C PRO A 149 -18.70 6.18 6.11
N ASP A 150 -19.10 5.21 5.29
CA ASP A 150 -19.72 3.97 5.77
C ASP A 150 -18.74 2.79 5.77
N CYS A 151 -17.55 2.96 5.18
CA CYS A 151 -16.55 1.89 5.11
C CYS A 151 -15.97 1.55 6.50
N PRO A 152 -16.09 0.29 6.97
CA PRO A 152 -15.58 -0.11 8.28
C PRO A 152 -14.05 -0.01 8.39
N TYR A 153 -13.33 -0.23 7.28
CA TYR A 153 -11.86 -0.10 7.26
C TYR A 153 -11.42 1.36 7.29
N CYS A 154 -12.20 2.30 6.72
CA CYS A 154 -11.97 3.73 6.87
C CYS A 154 -12.11 4.16 8.33
N LYS A 155 -13.15 3.68 9.03
CA LYS A 155 -13.31 3.93 10.47
C LYS A 155 -12.15 3.38 11.29
N ARG A 156 -11.67 2.17 11.00
CA ARG A 156 -10.48 1.62 11.67
C ARG A 156 -9.24 2.47 11.42
N LEU A 157 -9.02 2.95 10.19
CA LEU A 157 -7.88 3.82 9.86
C LEU A 157 -7.96 5.14 10.62
N GLU A 158 -9.15 5.73 10.75
CA GLU A 158 -9.37 6.96 11.52
C GLU A 158 -9.03 6.78 13.00
N HIS A 159 -9.31 5.62 13.61
CA HIS A 159 -8.87 5.29 14.96
C HIS A 159 -7.34 5.13 15.09
N GLU A 160 -6.64 4.71 14.03
CA GLU A 160 -5.18 4.72 14.04
C GLU A 160 -4.63 6.14 13.96
N PHE A 161 -5.25 7.02 13.16
CA PHE A 161 -4.87 8.44 13.11
C PHE A 161 -5.07 9.17 14.45
N GLU A 162 -6.04 8.78 15.27
CA GLU A 162 -6.18 9.31 16.64
C GLU A 162 -4.93 9.13 17.49
N LYS A 163 -4.16 8.06 17.26
CA LYS A 163 -2.94 7.73 18.01
C LYS A 163 -1.71 8.49 17.50
N MET A 164 -1.84 9.20 16.36
CA MET A 164 -0.74 9.96 15.76
C MET A 164 -0.77 11.42 16.19
N THR A 165 0.41 11.99 16.37
CA THR A 165 0.65 13.43 16.51
C THR A 165 1.45 13.92 15.28
N ASP A 166 1.54 15.23 15.11
CA ASP A 166 2.41 15.86 14.11
C ASP A 166 2.07 15.49 12.65
N ILE A 167 0.78 15.27 12.37
CA ILE A 167 0.29 14.87 11.05
C ILE A 167 -0.80 15.83 10.54
N THR A 168 -0.79 16.09 9.23
CA THR A 168 -1.88 16.70 8.47
C THR A 168 -2.52 15.64 7.59
N ILE A 169 -3.81 15.44 7.74
CA ILE A 169 -4.62 14.48 7.02
C ILE A 169 -5.59 15.24 6.12
N TYR A 170 -5.61 14.92 4.83
CA TYR A 170 -6.53 15.46 3.85
C TYR A 170 -7.48 14.33 3.42
N ASN A 171 -8.70 14.32 4.00
CA ASN A 171 -9.71 13.31 3.69
C ASN A 171 -10.53 13.75 2.47
N PHE A 172 -10.30 13.08 1.33
CA PHE A 172 -11.12 13.18 0.13
C PHE A 172 -12.30 12.20 0.24
N MET A 173 -13.51 12.72 0.12
CA MET A 173 -14.71 11.89 0.13
C MET A 173 -14.77 11.07 -1.15
N MET A 174 -14.79 9.75 -1.00
CA MET A 174 -14.92 8.79 -2.10
C MET A 174 -15.92 7.70 -1.71
N PRO A 175 -17.22 8.01 -1.62
CA PRO A 175 -18.25 7.01 -1.36
C PRO A 175 -18.31 6.00 -2.50
N ILE A 176 -18.59 4.73 -2.15
CA ILE A 176 -18.76 3.62 -3.11
C ILE A 176 -20.19 3.11 -3.01
N PRO A 177 -21.15 3.67 -3.78
CA PRO A 177 -22.58 3.37 -3.63
C PRO A 177 -22.94 1.90 -3.84
N SER A 178 -22.16 1.17 -4.64
CA SER A 178 -22.36 -0.28 -4.86
C SER A 178 -22.12 -1.11 -3.60
N LEU A 179 -21.28 -0.62 -2.66
CA LEU A 179 -21.00 -1.26 -1.38
C LEU A 179 -21.79 -0.61 -0.23
N HIS A 180 -21.95 0.71 -0.28
CA HIS A 180 -22.56 1.53 0.76
C HIS A 180 -23.57 2.51 0.15
N PRO A 181 -24.83 2.11 -0.08
CA PRO A 181 -25.81 2.90 -0.85
C PRO A 181 -26.10 4.31 -0.30
N ASP A 182 -25.93 4.52 1.01
CA ASP A 182 -26.17 5.82 1.66
C ASP A 182 -24.91 6.69 1.83
N ALA A 183 -23.74 6.17 1.45
CA ALA A 183 -22.47 6.82 1.73
C ALA A 183 -22.31 8.19 1.03
N ALA A 184 -22.81 8.32 -0.21
CA ALA A 184 -22.74 9.59 -0.95
C ALA A 184 -23.51 10.70 -0.22
N ARG A 185 -24.76 10.42 0.17
CA ARG A 185 -25.58 11.36 0.94
C ARG A 185 -24.93 11.72 2.29
N LYS A 186 -24.33 10.75 2.97
CA LYS A 186 -23.63 11.01 4.24
C LYS A 186 -22.37 11.87 4.03
N ALA A 187 -21.59 11.60 2.98
CA ALA A 187 -20.42 12.41 2.64
C ALA A 187 -20.80 13.89 2.44
N GLU A 188 -21.85 14.15 1.68
CA GLU A 188 -22.36 15.51 1.46
C GLU A 188 -22.83 16.17 2.76
N ILE A 189 -23.59 15.47 3.62
CA ILE A 189 -24.02 16.00 4.92
C ILE A 189 -22.84 16.34 5.81
N LEU A 190 -21.82 15.48 5.86
CA LEU A 190 -20.60 15.71 6.64
C LEU A 190 -19.82 16.93 6.13
N TRP A 191 -19.71 17.07 4.81
CA TRP A 191 -19.07 18.24 4.20
C TRP A 191 -19.83 19.54 4.49
N CYS A 192 -21.15 19.50 4.41
CA CYS A 192 -22.01 20.69 4.58
C CYS A 192 -22.18 21.16 6.06
N GLN A 193 -21.49 20.53 7.01
CA GLN A 193 -21.52 21.01 8.39
C GLN A 193 -20.70 22.30 8.57
N PRO A 194 -21.04 23.17 9.54
CA PRO A 194 -20.25 24.37 9.85
C PRO A 194 -18.77 24.06 10.17
N ASN A 195 -18.48 22.87 10.68
CA ASN A 195 -17.14 22.34 10.89
C ASN A 195 -17.07 20.92 10.34
N PRO A 196 -16.72 20.75 9.05
CA PRO A 196 -16.63 19.44 8.41
C PRO A 196 -15.61 18.50 9.07
N THR A 197 -14.50 19.03 9.56
CA THR A 197 -13.48 18.25 10.26
C THR A 197 -14.02 17.62 11.55
N GLN A 198 -14.73 18.38 12.35
CA GLN A 198 -15.37 17.88 13.56
C GLN A 198 -16.46 16.85 13.23
N ALA A 199 -17.30 17.14 12.24
CA ALA A 199 -18.36 16.23 11.80
C ALA A 199 -17.78 14.88 11.30
N TRP A 200 -16.72 14.93 10.50
CA TRP A 200 -16.02 13.74 10.03
C TRP A 200 -15.46 12.91 11.19
N THR A 201 -14.69 13.53 12.08
CA THR A 201 -14.07 12.82 13.20
C THR A 201 -15.10 12.27 14.20
N ASP A 202 -16.20 12.99 14.46
CA ASP A 202 -17.28 12.51 15.32
C ASP A 202 -18.01 11.31 14.68
N TRP A 203 -18.24 11.34 13.36
CA TRP A 203 -18.84 10.20 12.67
C TRP A 203 -17.91 9.00 12.63
N MET A 204 -16.68 9.19 12.15
CA MET A 204 -15.79 8.08 11.89
C MET A 204 -15.23 7.42 13.14
N ARG A 205 -14.98 8.22 14.20
CA ARG A 205 -14.35 7.74 15.45
C ARG A 205 -15.33 7.49 16.57
N LYS A 206 -16.49 8.18 16.60
CA LYS A 206 -17.46 8.12 17.72
C LYS A 206 -18.83 7.63 17.29
N GLY A 207 -19.06 7.39 15.98
CA GLY A 207 -20.36 6.98 15.46
C GLY A 207 -21.46 8.04 15.59
N LYS A 208 -21.10 9.31 15.82
CA LYS A 208 -22.06 10.41 15.98
C LYS A 208 -22.28 11.08 14.62
N PHE A 209 -23.34 10.69 13.95
CA PHE A 209 -23.70 11.30 12.67
C PHE A 209 -24.48 12.60 12.89
N PRO A 210 -24.12 13.73 12.24
CA PRO A 210 -24.82 14.99 12.42
C PRO A 210 -26.17 14.98 11.71
N SER A 211 -27.11 15.76 12.26
CA SER A 211 -28.30 16.16 11.52
C SER A 211 -27.93 17.23 10.49
N GLY A 212 -28.50 17.16 9.28
CA GLY A 212 -28.22 18.15 8.25
C GLY A 212 -28.84 17.80 6.91
N LYS A 213 -28.66 18.69 5.96
CA LYS A 213 -29.11 18.55 4.57
C LYS A 213 -27.91 18.60 3.63
N THR A 214 -28.08 18.10 2.42
CA THR A 214 -27.08 18.08 1.34
C THR A 214 -27.20 19.30 0.42
N ASN A 215 -27.61 20.45 0.97
CA ASN A 215 -27.98 21.62 0.15
C ASN A 215 -26.88 22.70 0.06
N CYS A 216 -25.65 22.35 0.34
CA CYS A 216 -24.51 23.22 0.08
C CYS A 216 -23.74 22.74 -1.17
N GLU A 217 -22.97 23.65 -1.76
CA GLU A 217 -21.97 23.28 -2.74
C GLU A 217 -20.90 22.37 -2.08
N ASN A 218 -20.65 21.21 -2.67
CA ASN A 218 -19.73 20.23 -2.11
C ASN A 218 -18.92 19.52 -3.20
N PRO A 219 -17.70 19.04 -2.89
CA PRO A 219 -16.81 18.44 -3.85
C PRO A 219 -16.98 16.91 -3.96
N VAL A 220 -17.96 16.27 -3.31
CA VAL A 220 -18.04 14.81 -3.16
C VAL A 220 -17.99 14.08 -4.51
N ALA A 221 -18.79 14.54 -5.48
CA ALA A 221 -18.80 13.92 -6.81
C ALA A 221 -17.45 14.09 -7.52
N GLU A 222 -16.81 15.24 -7.38
CA GLU A 222 -15.51 15.53 -8.00
C GLU A 222 -14.39 14.72 -7.35
N THR A 223 -14.35 14.63 -6.02
CA THR A 223 -13.33 13.85 -5.31
C THR A 223 -13.52 12.35 -5.51
N THR A 224 -14.76 11.88 -5.69
CA THR A 224 -15.04 10.49 -6.10
C THR A 224 -14.46 10.22 -7.50
N SER A 225 -14.79 11.08 -8.48
CA SER A 225 -14.26 10.96 -9.84
C SER A 225 -12.73 11.05 -9.88
N LEU A 226 -12.11 11.89 -9.05
CA LEU A 226 -10.67 11.98 -8.94
C LEU A 226 -10.04 10.65 -8.48
N GLY A 227 -10.61 10.01 -7.46
CA GLY A 227 -10.15 8.70 -7.00
C GLY A 227 -10.29 7.62 -8.08
N GLU A 228 -11.40 7.63 -8.83
CA GLU A 228 -11.63 6.73 -9.97
C GLU A 228 -10.60 6.95 -11.09
N GLN A 229 -10.26 8.19 -11.41
CA GLN A 229 -9.22 8.55 -12.39
C GLN A 229 -7.83 8.05 -11.98
N PHE A 230 -7.53 8.01 -10.69
CA PHE A 230 -6.32 7.39 -10.16
C PHE A 230 -6.37 5.85 -10.15
N GLY A 231 -7.49 5.27 -10.55
CA GLY A 231 -7.69 3.81 -10.56
C GLY A 231 -8.00 3.23 -9.18
N PHE A 232 -8.44 4.04 -8.23
CA PHE A 232 -8.84 3.55 -6.92
C PHE A 232 -10.19 2.83 -7.03
N ASN A 233 -10.23 1.57 -6.62
CA ASN A 233 -11.41 0.72 -6.64
C ASN A 233 -11.89 0.32 -5.24
N GLY A 234 -11.31 0.91 -4.19
CA GLY A 234 -11.63 0.63 -2.80
C GLY A 234 -11.15 1.71 -1.84
N THR A 235 -11.75 1.71 -0.66
CA THR A 235 -11.42 2.63 0.43
C THR A 235 -11.09 1.87 1.72
N PRO A 236 -10.22 2.43 2.58
CA PRO A 236 -9.46 3.66 2.37
C PRO A 236 -8.32 3.44 1.36
N THR A 237 -7.95 4.48 0.60
CA THR A 237 -6.70 4.53 -0.14
C THR A 237 -5.91 5.76 0.33
N VAL A 238 -4.66 5.54 0.79
CA VAL A 238 -3.77 6.58 1.31
C VAL A 238 -2.76 6.95 0.23
N VAL A 239 -2.64 8.24 -0.08
CA VAL A 239 -1.64 8.81 -0.98
C VAL A 239 -0.61 9.57 -0.15
N PHE A 240 0.66 9.35 -0.42
CA PHE A 240 1.78 9.94 0.31
C PHE A 240 2.45 11.05 -0.50
N PRO A 241 3.21 11.96 0.16
CA PRO A 241 3.92 13.05 -0.51
C PRO A 241 4.87 12.63 -1.64
N ASN A 242 5.49 11.44 -1.56
CA ASN A 242 6.33 10.90 -2.63
C ASN A 242 5.53 10.35 -3.84
N GLY A 243 4.21 10.49 -3.81
CA GLY A 243 3.30 10.06 -4.87
C GLY A 243 2.87 8.60 -4.81
N ARG A 244 3.46 7.77 -3.96
CA ARG A 244 3.00 6.39 -3.76
C ARG A 244 1.64 6.36 -3.10
N SER A 245 0.88 5.31 -3.38
CA SER A 245 -0.40 5.06 -2.72
C SER A 245 -0.45 3.67 -2.10
N GLN A 246 -1.29 3.54 -1.08
CA GLN A 246 -1.57 2.26 -0.42
C GLN A 246 -3.07 2.11 -0.23
N SER A 247 -3.62 1.03 -0.78
CA SER A 247 -5.02 0.66 -0.56
C SER A 247 -5.18 -0.16 0.71
N GLY A 248 -6.31 0.04 1.37
CA GLY A 248 -6.70 -0.70 2.56
C GLY A 248 -6.16 -0.14 3.88
N TYR A 249 -6.55 -0.81 4.94
CA TYR A 249 -6.22 -0.48 6.32
C TYR A 249 -4.86 -1.05 6.72
N SER A 250 -4.08 -0.26 7.46
CA SER A 250 -2.86 -0.72 8.15
C SER A 250 -2.91 -0.34 9.63
N PRO A 251 -2.60 -1.27 10.55
CA PRO A 251 -2.54 -0.97 11.98
C PRO A 251 -1.22 -0.31 12.37
N MET A 252 -1.20 0.38 13.53
CA MET A 252 0.03 0.81 14.20
C MET A 252 0.84 -0.41 14.70
N PRO A 253 2.19 -0.35 14.73
CA PRO A 253 3.05 0.77 14.33
C PRO A 253 3.37 0.82 12.81
N HIS A 254 2.86 -0.15 12.04
CA HIS A 254 3.16 -0.28 10.60
C HIS A 254 2.71 0.95 9.81
N LEU A 255 1.49 1.45 10.06
CA LEU A 255 0.96 2.67 9.44
C LEU A 255 1.90 3.87 9.63
N LYS A 256 2.37 4.10 10.87
CA LYS A 256 3.28 5.20 11.17
C LYS A 256 4.56 5.11 10.36
N LYS A 257 5.18 3.91 10.31
CA LYS A 257 6.40 3.69 9.55
C LYS A 257 6.21 3.96 8.06
N ILE A 258 5.13 3.47 7.47
CA ILE A 258 4.84 3.71 6.05
C ILE A 258 4.67 5.21 5.78
N ILE A 259 3.95 5.93 6.63
CA ILE A 259 3.77 7.38 6.47
C ILE A 259 5.12 8.10 6.56
N GLU A 260 5.96 7.78 7.54
CA GLU A 260 7.28 8.39 7.72
C GLU A 260 8.23 8.11 6.55
N ASP A 261 8.24 6.88 6.03
CA ASP A 261 9.10 6.45 4.91
C ASP A 261 8.72 7.12 3.57
N ASN A 262 7.49 7.65 3.43
CA ASN A 262 6.95 8.14 2.16
C ASN A 262 6.71 9.67 2.15
N GLN A 263 7.42 10.45 2.97
CA GLN A 263 7.28 11.90 3.03
C GLN A 263 8.13 12.68 2.01
N LYS A 264 9.04 12.02 1.28
CA LYS A 264 9.99 12.67 0.35
C LYS A 264 9.90 12.06 -1.03
#